data_e21e9031c319deec9ac23b0d72462855
#
_entry.id   e21e9031c319deec9ac23b0d72462855
#
_cell.length_a   1.000
_cell.length_b   1.000
_cell.length_c   1.000
_cell.angle_alpha   90.00
_cell.angle_beta   90.00
_cell.angle_gamma   90.00
#
_symmetry.space_group_name_H-M   'P 1'
#
loop_
_entity.id
_entity.type
_entity.pdbx_description
1 polymer ?
#
loop_
_entity_poly.entity_id
_entity_poly.type
_entity_poly.pdbx_seq_one_letter_code
_entity_poly.pdbx_strand_id
1 'polypeptide(L)'
;IMGAAQASGEDRARRAITEALDSPLLNNNDIRGAKDILLNITSGTDEVTMNEMTEITSIIIHRVGDSAAVIWGVGTDESLGSAVSVTVIATGFPKDDIEILDQQPGDRKAENDLILRDDEVVLKPNLTPEEIKELIEEPAFKRRRNVRII
;
A
#
# COMPACT_ATOMS: atom_id res chain seq x y z
N ILE A 1 -3.62 -0.40 0.57
CA ILE A 1 -3.73 -1.77 0.08
C ILE A 1 -3.63 -1.76 -1.44
N MET A 2 -2.96 -2.73 -2.03
CA MET A 2 -2.70 -2.78 -3.46
C MET A 2 -2.92 -4.21 -4.00
N GLY A 3 -3.52 -4.30 -5.17
CA GLY A 3 -3.62 -5.52 -5.95
C GLY A 3 -3.28 -5.28 -7.41
N ALA A 4 -2.66 -6.23 -8.06
CA ALA A 4 -2.34 -6.16 -9.48
C ALA A 4 -2.48 -7.53 -10.13
N ALA A 5 -2.99 -7.55 -11.35
CA ALA A 5 -3.09 -8.75 -12.15
C ALA A 5 -3.06 -8.43 -13.65
N GLN A 6 -2.81 -9.45 -14.45
CA GLN A 6 -2.73 -9.36 -15.89
C GLN A 6 -3.49 -10.52 -16.53
N ALA A 7 -4.29 -10.22 -17.51
CA ALA A 7 -5.04 -11.22 -18.27
C ALA A 7 -5.02 -10.94 -19.78
N SER A 8 -5.16 -11.98 -20.55
CA SER A 8 -5.24 -11.91 -22.01
C SER A 8 -6.37 -12.80 -22.55
N GLY A 9 -6.80 -12.58 -23.77
CA GLY A 9 -7.85 -13.34 -24.43
C GLY A 9 -9.25 -12.81 -24.12
N GLU A 10 -10.24 -13.69 -24.23
CA GLU A 10 -11.64 -13.34 -24.02
C GLU A 10 -11.88 -12.94 -22.54
N ASP A 11 -12.70 -11.92 -22.31
CA ASP A 11 -12.99 -11.37 -20.97
C ASP A 11 -11.73 -10.93 -20.17
N ARG A 12 -10.67 -10.54 -20.86
CA ARG A 12 -9.39 -10.13 -20.26
C ARG A 12 -9.55 -9.05 -19.18
N ALA A 13 -10.40 -8.07 -19.42
CA ALA A 13 -10.65 -6.97 -18.50
C ALA A 13 -11.30 -7.47 -17.20
N ARG A 14 -12.34 -8.26 -17.31
CA ARG A 14 -13.04 -8.87 -16.16
C ARG A 14 -12.11 -9.77 -15.36
N ARG A 15 -11.34 -10.61 -16.03
CA ARG A 15 -10.40 -11.51 -15.37
C ARG A 15 -9.30 -10.74 -14.67
N ALA A 16 -8.69 -9.76 -15.33
CA ALA A 16 -7.63 -8.96 -14.75
C ALA A 16 -8.09 -8.22 -13.49
N ILE A 17 -9.26 -7.57 -13.50
CA ILE A 17 -9.76 -6.89 -12.31
C ILE A 17 -10.15 -7.87 -11.20
N THR A 18 -10.75 -9.00 -11.51
CA THR A 18 -11.11 -9.99 -10.50
C THR A 18 -9.89 -10.57 -9.83
N GLU A 19 -8.88 -10.96 -10.59
CA GLU A 19 -7.61 -11.46 -10.06
C GLU A 19 -6.84 -10.39 -9.27
N ALA A 20 -6.89 -9.13 -9.70
CA ALA A 20 -6.28 -8.03 -8.96
C ALA A 20 -6.96 -7.83 -7.59
N LEU A 21 -8.28 -7.94 -7.53
CA LEU A 21 -9.05 -7.83 -6.29
C LEU A 21 -8.91 -9.05 -5.38
N ASP A 22 -8.62 -10.21 -5.93
CA ASP A 22 -8.37 -11.44 -5.18
C ASP A 22 -6.88 -11.61 -4.79
N SER A 23 -6.05 -10.60 -5.10
CA SER A 23 -4.62 -10.63 -4.77
C SER A 23 -4.39 -10.73 -3.26
N PRO A 24 -3.46 -11.59 -2.80
CA PRO A 24 -3.13 -11.71 -1.37
C PRO A 24 -2.47 -10.46 -0.78
N LEU A 25 -2.06 -9.51 -1.61
CA LEU A 25 -1.55 -8.20 -1.19
C LEU A 25 -2.68 -7.25 -0.73
N LEU A 26 -3.93 -7.58 -1.06
CA LEU A 26 -5.08 -6.94 -0.45
C LEU A 26 -5.37 -7.61 0.90
N ASN A 27 -5.49 -6.81 1.94
CA ASN A 27 -5.80 -7.29 3.29
C ASN A 27 -7.16 -8.01 3.29
N ASN A 28 -7.14 -9.33 3.53
CA ASN A 28 -8.31 -10.20 3.50
C ASN A 28 -9.15 -10.14 2.21
N ASN A 29 -8.55 -9.72 1.09
CA ASN A 29 -9.20 -9.54 -0.21
C ASN A 29 -10.44 -8.61 -0.17
N ASP A 30 -10.50 -7.74 0.83
CA ASP A 30 -11.64 -6.85 1.03
C ASP A 30 -11.27 -5.39 0.86
N ILE A 31 -11.83 -4.76 -0.17
CA ILE A 31 -11.68 -3.34 -0.44
C ILE A 31 -12.91 -2.52 0.01
N ARG A 32 -13.88 -3.17 0.66
CA ARG A 32 -15.05 -2.49 1.21
C ARG A 32 -14.62 -1.48 2.26
N GLY A 33 -15.27 -0.33 2.26
CA GLY A 33 -14.93 0.74 3.18
C GLY A 33 -13.76 1.63 2.76
N ALA A 34 -13.07 1.32 1.65
CA ALA A 34 -12.11 2.24 1.08
C ALA A 34 -12.80 3.54 0.64
N LYS A 35 -12.17 4.68 0.88
CA LYS A 35 -12.68 5.99 0.47
C LYS A 35 -12.16 6.41 -0.89
N ASP A 36 -10.93 6.02 -1.20
CA ASP A 36 -10.26 6.39 -2.43
C ASP A 36 -9.68 5.16 -3.11
N ILE A 37 -9.98 5.01 -4.39
CA ILE A 37 -9.48 3.95 -5.26
C ILE A 37 -8.69 4.59 -6.39
N LEU A 38 -7.46 4.16 -6.54
CA LEU A 38 -6.65 4.46 -7.72
C LEU A 38 -6.59 3.20 -8.58
N LEU A 39 -7.07 3.32 -9.81
CA LEU A 39 -7.09 2.28 -10.81
C LEU A 39 -6.16 2.64 -11.95
N ASN A 40 -5.17 1.80 -12.22
CA ASN A 40 -4.32 1.91 -13.38
C ASN A 40 -4.55 0.73 -14.33
N ILE A 41 -4.88 1.03 -15.57
CA ILE A 41 -5.11 0.03 -16.63
C ILE A 41 -4.04 0.22 -17.70
N THR A 42 -3.24 -0.79 -17.94
CA THR A 42 -2.21 -0.78 -18.98
C THR A 42 -2.55 -1.84 -20.01
N SER A 43 -2.69 -1.44 -21.26
CA SER A 43 -2.92 -2.32 -22.40
C SER A 43 -1.68 -2.46 -23.28
N GLY A 44 -1.60 -3.54 -24.03
CA GLY A 44 -0.56 -3.74 -25.02
C GLY A 44 -0.94 -3.14 -26.37
N THR A 45 -0.58 -3.84 -27.46
CA THR A 45 -0.91 -3.46 -28.84
C THR A 45 -2.41 -3.45 -29.09
N ASP A 46 -3.15 -4.31 -28.38
CA ASP A 46 -4.62 -4.31 -28.37
C ASP A 46 -5.09 -3.36 -27.26
N GLU A 47 -5.43 -2.13 -27.63
CA GLU A 47 -5.89 -1.12 -26.68
C GLU A 47 -7.15 -1.56 -25.94
N VAL A 48 -7.27 -1.12 -24.68
CA VAL A 48 -8.48 -1.35 -23.89
C VAL A 48 -9.65 -0.57 -24.46
N THR A 49 -10.78 -1.24 -24.62
CA THR A 49 -12.00 -0.62 -25.16
C THR A 49 -12.79 0.10 -24.06
N MET A 50 -13.67 1.02 -24.45
CA MET A 50 -14.58 1.71 -23.52
C MET A 50 -15.50 0.74 -22.79
N ASN A 51 -15.93 -0.35 -23.44
CA ASN A 51 -16.73 -1.40 -22.81
C ASN A 51 -15.94 -2.12 -21.71
N GLU A 52 -14.70 -2.46 -21.95
CA GLU A 52 -13.80 -3.08 -20.97
C GLU A 52 -13.56 -2.15 -19.77
N MET A 53 -13.33 -0.86 -20.03
CA MET A 53 -13.18 0.15 -18.99
C MET A 53 -14.44 0.29 -18.11
N THR A 54 -15.60 0.32 -18.74
CA THR A 54 -16.88 0.39 -18.03
C THR A 54 -17.10 -0.86 -17.17
N GLU A 55 -16.74 -2.03 -17.68
CA GLU A 55 -16.84 -3.29 -16.96
C GLU A 55 -15.94 -3.31 -15.73
N ILE A 56 -14.68 -2.93 -15.87
CA ILE A 56 -13.71 -2.83 -14.75
C ILE A 56 -14.25 -1.88 -13.68
N THR A 57 -14.70 -0.69 -14.09
CA THR A 57 -15.22 0.33 -13.17
C THR A 57 -16.46 -0.16 -12.44
N SER A 58 -17.38 -0.82 -13.12
CA SER A 58 -18.59 -1.38 -12.53
C SER A 58 -18.29 -2.44 -11.48
N ILE A 59 -17.32 -3.32 -11.72
CA ILE A 59 -16.89 -4.35 -10.78
C ILE A 59 -16.31 -3.71 -9.52
N ILE A 60 -15.49 -2.67 -9.66
CA ILE A 60 -14.90 -1.96 -8.52
C ILE A 60 -15.99 -1.29 -7.69
N ILE A 61 -16.88 -0.50 -8.30
CA ILE A 61 -17.96 0.19 -7.61
C ILE A 61 -18.85 -0.81 -6.86
N HIS A 62 -19.14 -1.95 -7.49
CA HIS A 62 -19.93 -3.01 -6.85
C HIS A 62 -19.23 -3.59 -5.61
N ARG A 63 -17.90 -3.71 -5.62
CA ARG A 63 -17.11 -4.23 -4.49
C ARG A 63 -16.90 -3.22 -3.37
N VAL A 64 -16.65 -1.96 -3.70
CA VAL A 64 -16.30 -0.90 -2.73
C VAL A 64 -17.53 -0.21 -2.17
N GLY A 65 -18.56 -0.02 -2.99
CA GLY A 65 -19.75 0.79 -2.71
C GLY A 65 -19.68 2.16 -3.36
N ASP A 66 -20.84 2.82 -3.42
CA ASP A 66 -21.04 4.08 -4.16
C ASP A 66 -20.37 5.31 -3.53
N SER A 67 -19.83 5.17 -2.33
CA SER A 67 -19.24 6.29 -1.58
C SER A 67 -17.75 6.51 -1.84
N ALA A 68 -17.10 5.60 -2.56
CA ALA A 68 -15.68 5.70 -2.87
C ALA A 68 -15.41 6.60 -4.09
N ALA A 69 -14.38 7.42 -3.98
CA ALA A 69 -13.85 8.17 -5.11
C ALA A 69 -12.95 7.25 -5.95
N VAL A 70 -13.27 7.06 -7.22
CA VAL A 70 -12.46 6.25 -8.13
C VAL A 70 -11.72 7.17 -9.09
N ILE A 71 -10.40 7.12 -9.04
CA ILE A 71 -9.48 7.81 -9.95
C ILE A 71 -8.86 6.74 -10.84
N TRP A 72 -8.96 6.91 -12.15
CA TRP A 72 -8.39 5.93 -13.08
C TRP A 72 -7.47 6.58 -14.10
N GLY A 73 -6.46 5.84 -14.51
CA GLY A 73 -5.53 6.18 -15.57
C GLY A 73 -5.37 5.02 -16.53
N VAL A 74 -5.14 5.33 -17.80
CA VAL A 74 -4.88 4.36 -18.85
C VAL A 74 -3.52 4.63 -19.45
N GLY A 75 -2.73 3.57 -19.60
CA GLY A 75 -1.44 3.58 -20.26
C GLY A 75 -1.32 2.48 -21.30
N THR A 76 -0.28 2.56 -22.11
CA THR A 76 0.06 1.55 -23.11
C THR A 76 1.48 1.04 -22.87
N ASP A 77 1.65 -0.27 -22.98
CA ASP A 77 2.94 -0.95 -22.93
C ASP A 77 2.94 -2.07 -23.97
N GLU A 78 3.64 -1.85 -25.07
CA GLU A 78 3.67 -2.78 -26.21
C GLU A 78 4.17 -4.18 -25.82
N SER A 79 4.93 -4.30 -24.72
CA SER A 79 5.44 -5.58 -24.22
C SER A 79 4.32 -6.52 -23.74
N LEU A 80 3.13 -5.99 -23.43
CA LEU A 80 1.97 -6.76 -23.01
C LEU A 80 1.26 -7.49 -24.17
N GLY A 81 1.50 -7.09 -25.43
CA GLY A 81 0.84 -7.68 -26.59
C GLY A 81 -0.68 -7.54 -26.51
N SER A 82 -1.42 -8.64 -26.46
CA SER A 82 -2.88 -8.67 -26.31
C SER A 82 -3.37 -8.68 -24.85
N ALA A 83 -2.46 -8.63 -23.89
CA ALA A 83 -2.82 -8.65 -22.49
C ALA A 83 -3.19 -7.25 -21.95
N VAL A 84 -4.01 -7.25 -20.91
CA VAL A 84 -4.34 -6.07 -20.11
C VAL A 84 -3.85 -6.29 -18.69
N SER A 85 -3.12 -5.32 -18.15
CA SER A 85 -2.67 -5.29 -16.77
C SER A 85 -3.52 -4.28 -16.00
N VAL A 86 -4.02 -4.70 -14.86
CA VAL A 86 -4.85 -3.86 -13.96
C VAL A 86 -4.18 -3.80 -12.61
N THR A 87 -3.96 -2.58 -12.13
CA THR A 87 -3.45 -2.32 -10.77
C THR A 87 -4.48 -1.50 -10.01
N VAL A 88 -4.85 -1.97 -8.83
CA VAL A 88 -5.81 -1.32 -7.93
C VAL A 88 -5.09 -0.95 -6.65
N ILE A 89 -5.22 0.31 -6.25
CA ILE A 89 -4.74 0.79 -4.96
C ILE A 89 -5.95 1.34 -4.20
N ALA A 90 -6.24 0.78 -3.03
CA ALA A 90 -7.34 1.19 -2.18
C ALA A 90 -6.81 1.82 -0.90
N THR A 91 -7.36 2.98 -0.54
CA THR A 91 -6.95 3.77 0.61
C THR A 91 -8.13 4.35 1.38
N GLY A 92 -7.85 4.98 2.52
CA GLY A 92 -8.88 5.70 3.27
C GLY A 92 -9.82 4.79 4.08
N PHE A 93 -9.37 3.59 4.44
CA PHE A 93 -10.15 2.70 5.32
C PHE A 93 -10.41 3.34 6.68
N PRO A 94 -11.60 3.14 7.28
CA PRO A 94 -11.86 3.51 8.66
C PRO A 94 -10.82 2.86 9.59
N LYS A 95 -10.39 3.59 10.60
CA LYS A 95 -9.39 3.07 11.56
C LYS A 95 -9.91 1.90 12.39
N ASP A 96 -11.22 1.79 12.51
CA ASP A 96 -11.90 0.76 13.29
C ASP A 96 -11.90 -0.62 12.58
N ASP A 97 -11.72 -0.62 11.25
CA ASP A 97 -11.63 -1.85 10.46
C ASP A 97 -10.18 -2.36 10.30
N ILE A 98 -9.22 -1.58 10.77
CA ILE A 98 -7.88 -2.11 10.98
C ILE A 98 -7.98 -2.90 12.29
N GLU A 99 -8.17 -4.21 12.20
CA GLU A 99 -7.81 -5.09 13.29
C GLU A 99 -6.34 -4.82 13.61
N ILE A 100 -6.12 -3.90 14.52
CA ILE A 100 -4.92 -3.91 15.32
C ILE A 100 -5.00 -5.29 15.95
N LEU A 101 -4.21 -6.24 15.44
CA LEU A 101 -3.93 -7.46 16.17
C LEU A 101 -3.59 -6.99 17.57
N ASP A 102 -4.57 -7.11 18.44
CA ASP A 102 -4.48 -6.73 19.83
C ASP A 102 -3.46 -7.69 20.45
N GLN A 103 -2.19 -7.33 20.26
CA GLN A 103 -1.14 -7.89 21.08
C GLN A 103 -1.51 -7.48 22.47
N GLN A 104 -1.90 -8.48 23.24
CA GLN A 104 -2.39 -8.32 24.59
C GLN A 104 -1.51 -7.32 25.33
N PRO A 105 -2.11 -6.40 26.10
CA PRO A 105 -1.35 -5.35 26.80
C PRO A 105 -0.20 -5.86 27.71
N GLY A 106 -0.15 -7.16 27.96
CA GLY A 106 0.90 -7.82 28.74
C GLY A 106 2.22 -7.98 28.00
N ASP A 107 2.21 -8.22 26.69
CA ASP A 107 3.45 -8.52 25.96
C ASP A 107 4.20 -7.24 25.55
N ARG A 108 3.50 -6.11 25.36
CA ARG A 108 4.15 -4.84 25.08
C ARG A 108 4.91 -4.24 26.25
N LYS A 109 4.51 -4.60 27.47
CA LYS A 109 5.20 -4.10 28.68
C LYS A 109 6.58 -4.72 28.88
N ALA A 110 6.75 -5.99 28.52
CA ALA A 110 8.02 -6.67 28.62
C ALA A 110 9.02 -6.22 27.55
N GLU A 111 8.53 -5.97 26.32
CA GLU A 111 9.38 -5.53 25.22
C GLU A 111 9.77 -4.04 25.33
N ASN A 112 8.86 -3.20 25.79
CA ASN A 112 9.17 -1.80 26.08
C ASN A 112 10.07 -1.64 27.33
N ASP A 113 9.93 -2.49 28.35
CA ASP A 113 10.84 -2.48 29.50
C ASP A 113 12.25 -2.93 29.13
N LEU A 114 12.40 -3.83 28.15
CA LEU A 114 13.70 -4.23 27.63
C LEU A 114 14.36 -3.15 26.78
N ILE A 115 13.57 -2.42 25.97
CA ILE A 115 14.06 -1.32 25.14
C ILE A 115 14.40 -0.09 25.99
N LEU A 116 13.66 0.16 27.06
CA LEU A 116 13.90 1.29 27.95
C LEU A 116 15.03 1.04 28.98
N ARG A 117 15.50 -0.21 29.12
CA ARG A 117 16.61 -0.53 30.03
C ARG A 117 17.98 -0.36 29.43
N ASP A 118 18.09 -0.44 28.10
CA ASP A 118 19.39 -0.40 27.43
C ASP A 118 19.74 0.95 26.83
N ASP A 119 18.81 1.89 26.78
CA ASP A 119 19.05 3.19 26.19
C ASP A 119 18.71 4.31 27.15
N GLU A 120 19.71 4.82 27.83
CA GLU A 120 19.77 6.25 28.06
C GLU A 120 19.88 6.96 26.69
N VAL A 121 18.82 6.91 25.90
CA VAL A 121 18.60 7.95 24.89
C VAL A 121 18.29 9.20 25.70
N VAL A 122 19.33 9.86 26.17
CA VAL A 122 19.22 11.22 26.63
C VAL A 122 18.82 12.03 25.41
N LEU A 123 17.52 12.13 25.19
CA LEU A 123 16.96 13.15 24.33
C LEU A 123 17.32 14.48 25.00
N LYS A 124 18.47 15.01 24.63
CA LYS A 124 18.83 16.38 25.02
C LYS A 124 17.81 17.29 24.33
N PRO A 125 16.90 17.92 25.08
CA PRO A 125 15.85 18.74 24.47
C PRO A 125 16.39 19.98 23.75
N ASN A 126 17.68 20.27 23.85
CA ASN A 126 18.35 21.42 23.25
C ASN A 126 19.66 20.96 22.59
N LEU A 127 19.53 20.41 21.39
CA LEU A 127 20.69 20.19 20.52
C LEU A 127 21.20 21.52 19.99
N THR A 128 22.52 21.74 20.08
CA THR A 128 23.13 22.89 19.43
C THR A 128 23.09 22.76 17.90
N PRO A 129 23.11 23.88 17.16
CA PRO A 129 23.11 23.83 15.70
C PRO A 129 24.24 22.99 15.10
N GLU A 130 25.37 22.89 15.79
CA GLU A 130 26.52 22.07 15.38
C GLU A 130 26.25 20.58 15.55
N GLU A 131 25.66 20.16 16.68
CA GLU A 131 25.26 18.77 16.92
C GLU A 131 24.18 18.28 15.95
N ILE A 132 23.26 19.19 15.56
CA ILE A 132 22.24 18.90 14.54
C ILE A 132 22.90 18.65 13.19
N LYS A 133 23.92 19.43 12.83
CA LYS A 133 24.62 19.31 11.56
C LYS A 133 25.38 17.99 11.46
N GLU A 134 26.05 17.55 12.52
CA GLU A 134 26.72 16.23 12.57
C GLU A 134 25.71 15.08 12.42
N LEU A 135 24.53 15.18 13.06
CA LEU A 135 23.47 14.17 12.96
C LEU A 135 22.86 14.09 11.58
N ILE A 136 22.83 15.20 10.83
CA ILE A 136 22.30 15.23 9.45
C ILE A 136 23.33 14.66 8.47
N GLU A 137 24.62 14.92 8.65
CA GLU A 137 25.69 14.44 7.78
C GLU A 137 25.95 12.93 7.93
N GLU A 138 25.59 12.34 9.08
CA GLU A 138 25.80 10.93 9.32
C GLU A 138 24.60 10.06 8.81
N PRO A 139 24.83 9.11 7.87
CA PRO A 139 23.77 8.24 7.40
C PRO A 139 23.09 7.45 8.53
N ALA A 140 21.77 7.28 8.42
CA ALA A 140 20.95 6.66 9.47
C ALA A 140 21.43 5.26 9.89
N PHE A 141 22.05 4.49 9.00
CA PHE A 141 22.59 3.16 9.33
C PHE A 141 23.87 3.22 10.18
N LYS A 142 24.64 4.31 10.09
CA LYS A 142 25.82 4.50 10.94
C LYS A 142 25.45 4.95 12.35
N ARG A 143 24.37 5.74 12.49
CA ARG A 143 23.88 6.19 13.79
C ARG A 143 23.54 5.04 14.74
N ARG A 144 23.03 3.92 14.21
CA ARG A 144 22.75 2.70 15.00
C ARG A 144 24.00 2.01 15.56
N ARG A 145 25.16 2.23 14.94
CA ARG A 145 26.42 1.62 15.39
C ARG A 145 27.12 2.40 16.50
N ASN A 146 26.83 3.69 16.62
CA ASN A 146 27.48 4.57 17.62
C ASN A 146 26.66 4.71 18.90
N VAL A 147 25.47 4.12 18.97
CA VAL A 147 24.78 3.91 20.25
C VAL A 147 25.56 2.81 20.97
N ARG A 148 26.66 3.17 21.59
CA ARG A 148 27.36 2.33 22.55
C ARG A 148 26.51 2.34 23.81
N ILE A 149 25.88 1.25 24.05
CA ILE A 149 25.32 0.87 25.34
C ILE A 149 26.52 0.77 26.29
N ILE A 150 26.54 1.66 27.19
CA ILE A 150 27.48 1.58 28.32
C ILE A 150 26.79 0.78 29.42
#